data_db6c799e0f21dd30f90ae213df7a9874
#
_entry.id   db6c799e0f21dd30f90ae213df7a9874
#
_cell.length_a   1.000
_cell.length_b   1.000
_cell.length_c   1.000
_cell.angle_alpha   90.00
_cell.angle_beta   90.00
_cell.angle_gamma   90.00
#
_symmetry.space_group_name_H-M   'P 1'
#
loop_
_entity.id
_entity.type
_entity.pdbx_description
1 polymer ?
#
loop_
_entity_poly.entity_id
_entity_poly.type
_entity_poly.pdbx_seq_one_letter_code
_entity_poly.pdbx_strand_id
1 'polypeptide(L)'
;IWNLTKGAVHVTDYTNAARTMLFDIHRCCWEEEILELFRIPKEMLPEVRPSSGFFGETQEQIFGGKIPVMGVAGDQQAALFGQCCFEKGDVKNTYGTGCFLLMHTGKEPIISRHGLLTTIAASTSGDVEYALEGSVFVAGAAIQWLRDGMRMIRTAGQSEEYAKRVPDSNGVYIVPAFAGMGAPYWNPYARGTIVGL
;
A
#
# COMPACT_ATOMS: atom_id res chain seq x y z
N ILE A 1 13.68 -2.78 -12.38
CA ILE A 1 14.12 -2.15 -13.64
C ILE A 1 15.63 -2.30 -13.76
N TRP A 2 16.44 -1.82 -12.82
CA TRP A 2 17.89 -1.87 -12.85
C TRP A 2 18.46 -3.23 -13.30
N ASN A 3 18.03 -4.33 -12.69
CA ASN A 3 18.50 -5.67 -13.07
C ASN A 3 18.01 -6.11 -14.47
N LEU A 4 16.76 -5.78 -14.82
CA LEU A 4 16.20 -6.12 -16.12
C LEU A 4 16.90 -5.41 -17.28
N THR A 5 17.39 -4.20 -17.03
CA THR A 5 18.10 -3.36 -18.02
C THR A 5 19.63 -3.48 -17.90
N LYS A 6 20.14 -4.31 -16.97
CA LYS A 6 21.57 -4.48 -16.68
C LYS A 6 22.27 -3.15 -16.33
N GLY A 7 21.57 -2.31 -15.55
CA GLY A 7 22.08 -1.02 -15.11
C GLY A 7 22.01 0.11 -16.14
N ALA A 8 21.32 -0.11 -17.27
CA ALA A 8 21.21 0.94 -18.29
C ALA A 8 20.34 2.12 -17.87
N VAL A 9 19.33 1.87 -17.00
CA VAL A 9 18.46 2.92 -16.47
C VAL A 9 18.22 2.74 -14.98
N HIS A 10 18.22 3.86 -14.27
CA HIS A 10 17.94 3.94 -12.84
C HIS A 10 16.70 4.82 -12.64
N VAL A 11 15.53 4.21 -12.67
CA VAL A 11 14.23 4.90 -12.70
C VAL A 11 13.22 4.24 -11.78
N THR A 12 12.28 5.01 -11.27
CA THR A 12 11.08 4.56 -10.56
C THR A 12 9.89 5.41 -10.99
N ASP A 13 8.70 5.14 -10.44
CA ASP A 13 7.54 5.96 -10.67
C ASP A 13 7.12 6.77 -9.44
N TYR A 14 6.21 7.72 -9.62
CA TYR A 14 5.69 8.57 -8.56
C TYR A 14 5.08 7.78 -7.40
N THR A 15 4.37 6.68 -7.70
CA THR A 15 3.69 5.91 -6.65
C THR A 15 4.66 5.18 -5.73
N ASN A 16 5.75 4.62 -6.28
CA ASN A 16 6.82 4.02 -5.48
C ASN A 16 7.66 5.07 -4.76
N ALA A 17 8.01 6.18 -5.43
CA ALA A 17 8.75 7.29 -4.80
C ALA A 17 8.00 7.84 -3.58
N ALA A 18 6.68 8.02 -3.67
CA ALA A 18 5.81 8.49 -2.58
C ALA A 18 5.84 7.58 -1.32
N ARG A 19 6.29 6.32 -1.43
CA ARG A 19 6.40 5.39 -0.29
C ARG A 19 7.72 5.43 0.45
N THR A 20 8.68 6.18 -0.05
CA THR A 20 10.06 6.19 0.49
C THR A 20 10.24 7.10 1.71
N MET A 21 9.30 7.99 2.01
CA MET A 21 9.41 9.11 2.95
C MET A 21 10.47 10.16 2.55
N LEU A 22 11.10 10.02 1.39
CA LEU A 22 12.14 10.91 0.87
C LEU A 22 11.63 11.80 -0.26
N PHE A 23 10.38 11.60 -0.68
CA PHE A 23 9.78 12.25 -1.85
C PHE A 23 8.68 13.20 -1.45
N ASP A 24 8.78 14.46 -1.89
CA ASP A 24 7.73 15.46 -1.73
C ASP A 24 6.63 15.21 -2.76
N ILE A 25 5.48 14.75 -2.30
CA ILE A 25 4.34 14.45 -3.16
C ILE A 25 3.67 15.69 -3.75
N HIS A 26 3.89 16.88 -3.20
CA HIS A 26 3.33 18.14 -3.72
C HIS A 26 4.20 18.72 -4.85
N ARG A 27 5.53 18.69 -4.67
CA ARG A 27 6.50 19.17 -5.66
C ARG A 27 6.94 18.10 -6.64
N CYS A 28 6.57 16.83 -6.37
CA CYS A 28 6.96 15.65 -7.15
C CYS A 28 8.49 15.56 -7.37
N CYS A 29 9.25 15.78 -6.31
CA CYS A 29 10.71 15.70 -6.30
C CYS A 29 11.24 15.10 -5.00
N TRP A 30 12.48 14.62 -5.04
CA TRP A 30 13.19 14.20 -3.84
C TRP A 30 13.40 15.39 -2.90
N GLU A 31 13.13 15.19 -1.60
CA GLU A 31 13.19 16.24 -0.58
C GLU A 31 14.62 16.42 -0.06
N GLU A 32 15.29 17.50 -0.47
CA GLU A 32 16.71 17.73 -0.19
C GLU A 32 17.01 17.84 1.31
N GLU A 33 16.16 18.51 2.09
CA GLU A 33 16.34 18.63 3.55
C GLU A 33 16.34 17.27 4.24
N ILE A 34 15.47 16.36 3.80
CA ILE A 34 15.40 15.00 4.33
C ILE A 34 16.63 14.20 3.92
N LEU A 35 17.07 14.33 2.66
CA LEU A 35 18.27 13.65 2.17
C LEU A 35 19.52 14.09 2.96
N GLU A 36 19.68 15.37 3.20
CA GLU A 36 20.77 15.91 4.01
C GLU A 36 20.72 15.39 5.45
N LEU A 37 19.53 15.40 6.08
CA LEU A 37 19.33 14.90 7.44
C LEU A 37 19.76 13.43 7.59
N PHE A 38 19.40 12.59 6.62
CA PHE A 38 19.75 11.17 6.60
C PHE A 38 21.11 10.87 5.94
N ARG A 39 21.79 11.88 5.42
CA ARG A 39 23.07 11.74 4.69
C ARG A 39 22.98 10.81 3.50
N ILE A 40 21.88 10.92 2.74
CA ILE A 40 21.64 10.13 1.53
C ILE A 40 22.11 10.95 0.32
N PRO A 41 23.15 10.49 -0.42
CA PRO A 41 23.56 11.16 -1.65
C PRO A 41 22.44 11.13 -2.69
N LYS A 42 22.14 12.28 -3.30
CA LYS A 42 21.06 12.42 -4.30
C LYS A 42 21.27 11.50 -5.51
N GLU A 43 22.52 11.23 -5.84
CA GLU A 43 22.94 10.36 -6.95
C GLU A 43 22.56 8.90 -6.74
N MET A 44 22.23 8.50 -5.50
CA MET A 44 21.72 7.15 -5.19
C MET A 44 20.23 7.00 -5.52
N LEU A 45 19.52 8.09 -5.77
CA LEU A 45 18.08 8.06 -5.99
C LEU A 45 17.76 7.96 -7.48
N PRO A 46 16.73 7.16 -7.86
CA PRO A 46 16.34 7.00 -9.24
C PRO A 46 15.67 8.29 -9.80
N GLU A 47 15.72 8.45 -11.10
CA GLU A 47 14.82 9.37 -11.79
C GLU A 47 13.37 8.92 -11.58
N VAL A 48 12.47 9.87 -11.29
CA VAL A 48 11.06 9.57 -11.04
C VAL A 48 10.24 9.96 -12.26
N ARG A 49 9.39 9.04 -12.73
CA ARG A 49 8.55 9.19 -13.93
C ARG A 49 7.08 8.93 -13.62
N PRO A 50 6.14 9.36 -14.48
CA PRO A 50 4.75 8.91 -14.41
C PRO A 50 4.65 7.38 -14.47
N SER A 51 3.63 6.79 -13.82
CA SER A 51 3.44 5.33 -13.74
C SER A 51 3.26 4.65 -15.10
N SER A 52 2.74 5.36 -16.10
CA SER A 52 2.60 4.90 -17.49
C SER A 52 3.59 5.64 -18.38
N GLY A 53 4.42 4.90 -19.10
CA GLY A 53 5.45 5.44 -19.99
C GLY A 53 6.61 4.47 -20.18
N PHE A 54 7.59 4.89 -20.94
CA PHE A 54 8.77 4.07 -21.23
C PHE A 54 9.81 4.16 -20.10
N PHE A 55 10.12 3.02 -19.48
CA PHE A 55 11.09 2.89 -18.38
C PHE A 55 12.40 2.22 -18.80
N GLY A 56 12.49 1.71 -20.02
CA GLY A 56 13.65 0.99 -20.55
C GLY A 56 13.27 -0.33 -21.20
N GLU A 57 14.26 -1.05 -21.70
CA GLU A 57 14.09 -2.37 -22.33
C GLU A 57 14.84 -3.44 -21.54
N THR A 58 14.26 -4.62 -21.44
CA THR A 58 14.92 -5.78 -20.84
C THR A 58 16.09 -6.24 -21.67
N GLN A 59 17.05 -6.89 -21.01
CA GLN A 59 18.12 -7.58 -21.73
C GLN A 59 17.57 -8.78 -22.51
N GLU A 60 18.03 -8.96 -23.75
CA GLU A 60 17.59 -10.04 -24.64
C GLU A 60 17.78 -11.43 -24.03
N GLN A 61 18.86 -11.63 -23.27
CA GLN A 61 19.21 -12.91 -22.65
C GLN A 61 18.20 -13.36 -21.58
N ILE A 62 17.38 -12.46 -21.05
CA ILE A 62 16.41 -12.79 -19.98
C ILE A 62 15.17 -13.46 -20.58
N PHE A 63 14.68 -12.95 -21.71
CA PHE A 63 13.41 -13.37 -22.30
C PHE A 63 13.52 -13.81 -23.77
N GLY A 64 14.72 -13.92 -24.34
CA GLY A 64 14.94 -14.24 -25.75
C GLY A 64 14.65 -13.08 -26.70
N GLY A 65 14.44 -11.88 -26.19
CA GLY A 65 14.21 -10.64 -26.92
C GLY A 65 14.11 -9.44 -25.98
N LYS A 66 14.24 -8.25 -26.52
CA LYS A 66 14.08 -7.02 -25.76
C LYS A 66 12.60 -6.72 -25.57
N ILE A 67 12.16 -6.57 -24.34
CA ILE A 67 10.78 -6.22 -23.97
C ILE A 67 10.78 -4.83 -23.34
N PRO A 68 10.01 -3.87 -23.88
CA PRO A 68 9.89 -2.56 -23.27
C PRO A 68 9.10 -2.63 -21.96
N VAL A 69 9.62 -1.98 -20.91
CA VAL A 69 8.91 -1.77 -19.65
C VAL A 69 8.12 -0.48 -19.78
N MET A 70 6.80 -0.59 -19.88
CA MET A 70 5.90 0.53 -20.19
C MET A 70 5.06 1.00 -19.01
N GLY A 71 5.15 0.35 -17.86
CA GLY A 71 4.40 0.74 -16.67
C GLY A 71 5.09 0.27 -15.39
N VAL A 72 5.04 1.10 -14.37
CA VAL A 72 5.52 0.82 -13.02
C VAL A 72 4.57 1.46 -12.04
N ALA A 73 4.13 0.70 -11.04
CA ALA A 73 3.28 1.23 -9.97
C ALA A 73 3.50 0.46 -8.67
N GLY A 74 3.30 1.11 -7.54
CA GLY A 74 3.18 0.44 -6.24
C GLY A 74 1.96 -0.48 -6.23
N ASP A 75 2.04 -1.59 -5.50
CA ASP A 75 1.01 -2.64 -5.48
C ASP A 75 -0.39 -2.12 -5.10
N GLN A 76 -0.47 -1.25 -4.11
CA GLN A 76 -1.74 -0.68 -3.65
C GLN A 76 -2.32 0.32 -4.66
N GLN A 77 -1.49 1.10 -5.32
CA GLN A 77 -1.89 2.03 -6.38
C GLN A 77 -2.27 1.28 -7.66
N ALA A 78 -1.53 0.22 -8.00
CA ALA A 78 -1.89 -0.68 -9.09
C ALA A 78 -3.25 -1.36 -8.84
N ALA A 79 -3.53 -1.75 -7.58
CA ALA A 79 -4.82 -2.32 -7.19
C ALA A 79 -5.96 -1.28 -7.30
N LEU A 80 -5.73 -0.01 -6.90
CA LEU A 80 -6.71 1.06 -7.06
C LEU A 80 -7.06 1.25 -8.54
N PHE A 81 -6.04 1.34 -9.39
CA PHE A 81 -6.19 1.44 -10.84
C PHE A 81 -6.88 0.20 -11.43
N GLY A 82 -6.45 -1.00 -11.06
CA GLY A 82 -6.99 -2.27 -11.55
C GLY A 82 -8.44 -2.53 -11.15
N GLN A 83 -8.93 -1.88 -10.08
CA GLN A 83 -10.33 -1.88 -9.69
C GLN A 83 -11.15 -0.76 -10.36
N CYS A 84 -10.56 -0.09 -11.36
CA CYS A 84 -11.20 1.01 -12.10
C CYS A 84 -11.63 2.19 -11.22
N CYS A 85 -10.91 2.46 -10.14
CA CYS A 85 -11.16 3.60 -9.27
C CYS A 85 -10.50 4.86 -9.87
N PHE A 86 -11.13 5.46 -10.86
CA PHE A 86 -10.61 6.59 -11.62
C PHE A 86 -11.23 7.93 -11.23
N GLU A 87 -12.39 7.90 -10.58
CA GLU A 87 -13.09 9.10 -10.22
C GLU A 87 -12.86 9.47 -8.75
N LYS A 88 -12.93 10.76 -8.47
CA LYS A 88 -12.83 11.25 -7.08
C LYS A 88 -13.94 10.64 -6.22
N GLY A 89 -13.53 9.94 -5.15
CA GLY A 89 -14.42 9.26 -4.23
C GLY A 89 -14.50 7.75 -4.47
N ASP A 90 -13.97 7.23 -5.58
CA ASP A 90 -13.86 5.80 -5.78
C ASP A 90 -12.91 5.17 -4.75
N VAL A 91 -13.31 4.01 -4.26
CA VAL A 91 -12.60 3.33 -3.16
C VAL A 91 -12.36 1.87 -3.50
N LYS A 92 -11.15 1.41 -3.24
CA LYS A 92 -10.86 -0.03 -3.17
C LYS A 92 -10.41 -0.42 -1.78
N ASN A 93 -10.63 -1.66 -1.38
CA ASN A 93 -10.04 -2.24 -0.19
C ASN A 93 -9.40 -3.59 -0.51
N THR A 94 -8.12 -3.72 -0.24
CA THR A 94 -7.38 -4.98 -0.38
C THR A 94 -7.41 -5.72 0.94
N TYR A 95 -8.08 -6.87 0.97
CA TYR A 95 -8.11 -7.78 2.12
C TYR A 95 -7.02 -8.84 1.97
N GLY A 96 -6.05 -8.81 2.88
CA GLY A 96 -4.98 -9.80 3.00
C GLY A 96 -4.65 -10.06 4.47
N THR A 97 -3.38 -10.16 4.80
CA THR A 97 -2.88 -10.20 6.18
C THR A 97 -3.40 -9.01 6.99
N GLY A 98 -3.26 -7.81 6.40
CA GLY A 98 -3.94 -6.58 6.79
C GLY A 98 -5.01 -6.17 5.77
N CYS A 99 -5.60 -4.99 5.97
CA CYS A 99 -6.46 -4.33 4.98
C CYS A 99 -5.88 -2.98 4.61
N PHE A 100 -5.88 -2.68 3.30
CA PHE A 100 -5.39 -1.42 2.75
C PHE A 100 -6.47 -0.79 1.89
N LEU A 101 -7.11 0.22 2.44
CA LEU A 101 -8.16 0.97 1.79
C LEU A 101 -7.53 2.18 1.13
N LEU A 102 -7.77 2.37 -0.17
CA LEU A 102 -7.40 3.58 -0.88
C LEU A 102 -8.64 4.22 -1.50
N MET A 103 -8.74 5.53 -1.35
CA MET A 103 -9.78 6.37 -1.96
C MET A 103 -9.13 7.37 -2.90
N HIS A 104 -9.52 7.36 -4.16
CA HIS A 104 -9.08 8.34 -5.15
C HIS A 104 -9.58 9.75 -4.79
N THR A 105 -8.70 10.75 -4.80
CA THR A 105 -9.04 12.12 -4.39
C THR A 105 -8.96 13.15 -5.51
N GLY A 106 -8.57 12.73 -6.72
CA GLY A 106 -8.38 13.60 -7.88
C GLY A 106 -7.00 14.26 -7.88
N LYS A 107 -6.92 15.43 -8.50
CA LYS A 107 -5.65 16.15 -8.75
C LYS A 107 -5.13 16.97 -7.56
N GLU A 108 -5.89 17.06 -6.48
CA GLU A 108 -5.49 17.80 -5.29
C GLU A 108 -5.14 16.87 -4.13
N PRO A 109 -3.97 17.03 -3.51
CA PRO A 109 -3.61 16.26 -2.33
C PRO A 109 -4.49 16.69 -1.14
N ILE A 110 -5.18 15.74 -0.53
CA ILE A 110 -6.01 15.98 0.65
C ILE A 110 -5.23 15.55 1.89
N ILE A 111 -4.98 16.49 2.80
CA ILE A 111 -4.42 16.19 4.11
C ILE A 111 -5.55 15.79 5.04
N SER A 112 -5.55 14.52 5.45
CA SER A 112 -6.57 13.97 6.34
C SER A 112 -6.45 14.54 7.76
N ARG A 113 -7.58 14.96 8.34
CA ARG A 113 -7.68 15.33 9.76
C ARG A 113 -7.96 14.12 10.66
N HIS A 114 -8.09 12.93 10.07
CA HIS A 114 -8.48 11.70 10.76
C HIS A 114 -7.41 10.60 10.65
N GLY A 115 -6.14 10.98 10.49
CA GLY A 115 -5.02 10.03 10.51
C GLY A 115 -4.91 9.12 9.29
N LEU A 116 -5.52 9.46 8.16
CA LEU A 116 -5.25 8.78 6.89
C LEU A 116 -4.00 9.36 6.23
N LEU A 117 -3.30 8.56 5.45
CA LEU A 117 -2.14 9.00 4.70
C LEU A 117 -2.56 9.54 3.33
N THR A 118 -1.87 10.57 2.85
CA THR A 118 -1.99 11.02 1.47
C THR A 118 -0.87 10.39 0.65
N THR A 119 -1.20 9.83 -0.50
CA THR A 119 -0.25 9.21 -1.43
C THR A 119 -0.57 9.59 -2.87
N ILE A 120 0.35 9.32 -3.80
CA ILE A 120 0.11 9.52 -5.23
C ILE A 120 -0.58 8.27 -5.77
N ALA A 121 -1.62 8.44 -6.57
CA ALA A 121 -2.31 7.39 -7.30
C ALA A 121 -1.60 7.07 -8.63
N ALA A 122 -1.75 5.84 -9.14
CA ALA A 122 -1.30 5.50 -10.47
C ALA A 122 -2.22 6.14 -11.52
N SER A 123 -1.63 6.80 -12.52
CA SER A 123 -2.34 7.47 -13.60
C SER A 123 -1.73 7.10 -14.95
N THR A 124 -2.57 7.07 -15.99
CA THR A 124 -2.15 6.91 -17.38
C THR A 124 -2.11 8.23 -18.15
N SER A 125 -2.68 9.30 -17.61
CA SER A 125 -2.74 10.62 -18.26
C SER A 125 -1.42 11.38 -18.22
N GLY A 126 -0.46 10.94 -17.38
CA GLY A 126 0.76 11.69 -17.08
C GLY A 126 0.58 12.78 -16.02
N ASP A 127 -0.65 13.13 -15.69
CA ASP A 127 -0.97 14.02 -14.58
C ASP A 127 -0.76 13.31 -13.23
N VAL A 128 -0.39 14.08 -12.22
CA VAL A 128 -0.31 13.58 -10.85
C VAL A 128 -1.71 13.59 -10.23
N GLU A 129 -2.14 12.43 -9.76
CA GLU A 129 -3.39 12.24 -9.04
C GLU A 129 -3.09 11.64 -7.67
N TYR A 130 -4.01 11.83 -6.73
CA TYR A 130 -3.78 11.49 -5.33
C TYR A 130 -4.82 10.52 -4.79
N ALA A 131 -4.46 9.85 -3.71
CA ALA A 131 -5.36 9.00 -2.95
C ALA A 131 -5.14 9.19 -1.44
N LEU A 132 -6.21 8.98 -0.67
CA LEU A 132 -6.12 8.76 0.78
C LEU A 132 -5.99 7.27 1.05
N GLU A 133 -5.12 6.92 1.99
CA GLU A 133 -4.87 5.54 2.40
C GLU A 133 -5.17 5.33 3.88
N GLY A 134 -5.96 4.29 4.17
CA GLY A 134 -6.17 3.74 5.50
C GLY A 134 -5.54 2.35 5.60
N SER A 135 -4.63 2.15 6.56
CA SER A 135 -3.91 0.90 6.75
C SER A 135 -4.36 0.22 8.05
N VAL A 136 -4.93 -0.98 7.95
CA VAL A 136 -5.27 -1.85 9.07
C VAL A 136 -4.28 -3.02 9.08
N PHE A 137 -3.44 -3.11 10.10
CA PHE A 137 -2.32 -4.05 10.12
C PHE A 137 -2.73 -5.51 10.27
N VAL A 138 -3.83 -5.76 10.97
CA VAL A 138 -4.31 -7.12 11.26
C VAL A 138 -5.75 -7.29 10.80
N ALA A 139 -5.93 -8.06 9.74
CA ALA A 139 -7.24 -8.44 9.18
C ALA A 139 -7.31 -9.96 9.02
N GLY A 140 -6.96 -10.52 7.88
CA GLY A 140 -6.88 -11.96 7.69
C GLY A 140 -5.92 -12.66 8.65
N ALA A 141 -4.90 -11.94 9.13
CA ALA A 141 -4.00 -12.43 10.17
C ALA A 141 -4.72 -12.79 11.47
N ALA A 142 -5.85 -12.14 11.82
CA ALA A 142 -6.64 -12.51 12.99
C ALA A 142 -7.28 -13.91 12.82
N ILE A 143 -7.80 -14.19 11.65
CA ILE A 143 -8.36 -15.52 11.33
C ILE A 143 -7.26 -16.59 11.27
N GLN A 144 -6.11 -16.25 10.70
CA GLN A 144 -4.94 -17.13 10.72
C GLN A 144 -4.48 -17.42 12.16
N TRP A 145 -4.47 -16.42 13.03
CA TRP A 145 -4.15 -16.59 14.45
C TRP A 145 -5.13 -17.50 15.16
N LEU A 146 -6.44 -17.37 14.91
CA LEU A 146 -7.46 -18.30 15.44
C LEU A 146 -7.21 -19.73 14.99
N ARG A 147 -6.76 -19.94 13.74
CA ARG A 147 -6.46 -21.26 13.19
C ARG A 147 -5.13 -21.82 13.73
N ASP A 148 -4.05 -21.10 13.58
CA ASP A 148 -2.70 -21.62 13.76
C ASP A 148 -2.17 -21.40 15.20
N GLY A 149 -2.47 -20.24 15.79
CA GLY A 149 -2.06 -19.86 17.14
C GLY A 149 -2.97 -20.46 18.20
N MET A 150 -4.26 -20.16 18.14
CA MET A 150 -5.25 -20.61 19.13
C MET A 150 -5.79 -22.02 18.85
N ARG A 151 -5.69 -22.49 17.61
CA ARG A 151 -6.22 -23.80 17.16
C ARG A 151 -7.72 -23.98 17.41
N MET A 152 -8.47 -22.89 17.40
CA MET A 152 -9.92 -22.89 17.63
C MET A 152 -10.71 -23.31 16.38
N ILE A 153 -10.13 -23.12 15.20
CA ILE A 153 -10.66 -23.51 13.90
C ILE A 153 -9.61 -24.29 13.12
N ARG A 154 -10.02 -25.13 12.17
CA ARG A 154 -9.13 -25.91 11.31
C ARG A 154 -8.91 -25.26 9.95
N THR A 155 -9.91 -24.55 9.44
CA THR A 155 -9.86 -23.81 8.17
C THR A 155 -10.42 -22.42 8.37
N ALA A 156 -10.00 -21.47 7.53
CA ALA A 156 -10.51 -20.10 7.59
C ALA A 156 -12.05 -20.03 7.39
N GLY A 157 -12.61 -20.88 6.52
CA GLY A 157 -14.06 -20.96 6.28
C GLY A 157 -14.89 -21.31 7.52
N GLN A 158 -14.32 -22.07 8.47
CA GLN A 158 -15.02 -22.39 9.71
C GLN A 158 -15.32 -21.16 10.56
N SER A 159 -14.58 -20.07 10.43
CA SER A 159 -14.88 -18.82 11.14
C SER A 159 -16.26 -18.28 10.73
N GLU A 160 -16.58 -18.30 9.44
CA GLU A 160 -17.89 -17.92 8.92
C GLU A 160 -19.00 -18.89 9.37
N GLU A 161 -18.73 -20.18 9.31
CA GLU A 161 -19.68 -21.20 9.74
C GLU A 161 -20.07 -21.02 11.22
N TYR A 162 -19.09 -20.76 12.10
CA TYR A 162 -19.36 -20.53 13.52
C TYR A 162 -20.06 -19.19 13.76
N ALA A 163 -19.65 -18.14 13.06
CA ALA A 163 -20.30 -16.83 13.17
C ALA A 163 -21.79 -16.89 12.79
N LYS A 164 -22.15 -17.69 11.78
CA LYS A 164 -23.56 -17.88 11.36
C LYS A 164 -24.42 -18.65 12.36
N ARG A 165 -23.84 -19.34 13.36
CA ARG A 165 -24.57 -20.13 14.35
C ARG A 165 -25.06 -19.33 15.55
N VAL A 166 -24.61 -18.10 15.69
CA VAL A 166 -24.92 -17.21 16.83
C VAL A 166 -25.51 -15.91 16.32
N PRO A 167 -26.43 -15.28 17.04
CA PRO A 167 -27.06 -14.02 16.62
C PRO A 167 -26.12 -12.82 16.76
N ASP A 168 -25.18 -12.88 17.70
CA ASP A 168 -24.22 -11.81 18.00
C ASP A 168 -22.99 -12.33 18.72
N SER A 169 -22.10 -11.46 19.15
CA SER A 169 -20.87 -11.79 19.87
C SER A 169 -21.06 -12.08 21.36
N ASN A 170 -22.28 -12.00 21.87
CA ASN A 170 -22.62 -12.10 23.30
C ASN A 170 -21.74 -11.22 24.21
N GLY A 171 -21.40 -10.03 23.73
CA GLY A 171 -20.55 -9.06 24.46
C GLY A 171 -19.05 -9.34 24.41
N VAL A 172 -18.60 -10.37 23.68
CA VAL A 172 -17.16 -10.64 23.50
C VAL A 172 -16.63 -9.85 22.33
N TYR A 173 -15.56 -9.10 22.58
CA TYR A 173 -14.87 -8.31 21.56
C TYR A 173 -13.39 -8.63 21.55
N ILE A 174 -12.80 -8.68 20.36
CA ILE A 174 -11.37 -8.88 20.15
C ILE A 174 -10.80 -7.65 19.45
N VAL A 175 -9.80 -7.02 20.04
CA VAL A 175 -8.97 -5.99 19.42
C VAL A 175 -7.68 -6.67 18.95
N PRO A 176 -7.51 -6.95 17.65
CA PRO A 176 -6.37 -7.73 17.16
C PRO A 176 -5.13 -6.86 16.92
N ALA A 177 -4.75 -6.04 17.89
CA ALA A 177 -3.59 -5.15 17.80
C ALA A 177 -2.27 -5.91 18.05
N PHE A 178 -2.02 -7.02 17.34
CA PHE A 178 -0.85 -7.88 17.55
C PHE A 178 0.47 -7.18 17.18
N ALA A 179 0.42 -6.27 16.20
CA ALA A 179 1.55 -5.46 15.75
C ALA A 179 1.29 -3.94 15.95
N GLY A 180 0.51 -3.58 16.97
CA GLY A 180 0.01 -2.22 17.12
C GLY A 180 -1.22 -1.94 16.29
N MET A 181 -1.63 -0.68 16.24
CA MET A 181 -2.78 -0.20 15.45
C MET A 181 -2.31 0.76 14.37
N GLY A 182 -2.78 0.56 13.15
CA GLY A 182 -2.59 1.47 12.02
C GLY A 182 -3.57 2.65 12.05
N ALA A 183 -4.00 3.08 10.88
CA ALA A 183 -4.96 4.17 10.74
C ALA A 183 -6.26 3.86 11.52
N PRO A 184 -6.89 4.85 12.14
CA PRO A 184 -6.48 6.25 12.29
C PRO A 184 -5.60 6.51 13.54
N TYR A 185 -5.32 5.47 14.32
CA TYR A 185 -4.72 5.60 15.66
C TYR A 185 -3.20 5.72 15.66
N TRP A 186 -2.52 5.07 14.71
CA TRP A 186 -1.06 5.04 14.58
C TRP A 186 -0.33 4.76 15.90
N ASN A 187 -0.86 3.78 16.68
CA ASN A 187 -0.33 3.42 17.99
C ASN A 187 0.46 2.09 17.92
N PRO A 188 1.81 2.15 17.87
CA PRO A 188 2.64 0.96 17.79
C PRO A 188 2.70 0.19 19.13
N TYR A 189 2.25 0.81 20.22
CA TYR A 189 2.26 0.22 21.56
C TYR A 189 0.94 -0.48 21.92
N ALA A 190 -0.11 -0.32 21.10
CA ALA A 190 -1.35 -1.06 21.28
C ALA A 190 -1.09 -2.57 21.26
N ARG A 191 -1.85 -3.32 22.05
CA ARG A 191 -1.72 -4.79 22.14
C ARG A 191 -3.07 -5.45 21.95
N GLY A 192 -3.02 -6.70 21.48
CA GLY A 192 -4.21 -7.53 21.35
C GLY A 192 -4.93 -7.68 22.68
N THR A 193 -6.25 -7.53 22.67
CA THR A 193 -7.08 -7.58 23.87
C THR A 193 -8.37 -8.34 23.57
N ILE A 194 -8.82 -9.17 24.51
CA ILE A 194 -10.12 -9.81 24.47
C ILE A 194 -10.88 -9.33 25.70
N VAL A 195 -12.09 -8.83 25.52
CA VAL A 195 -12.98 -8.37 26.58
C VAL A 195 -14.35 -9.01 26.48
N GLY A 196 -15.07 -9.08 27.59
CA GLY A 196 -16.44 -9.63 27.63
C GLY A 196 -16.50 -11.15 27.82
N LEU A 197 -15.40 -11.79 28.25
CA LEU A 197 -15.38 -13.21 28.63
C LEU A 197 -16.06 -13.43 29.98
#